data_122f95358c67ce312fe4cc8fe1460814
#
_entry.id   122f95358c67ce312fe4cc8fe1460814
#
_cell.length_a   1.000
_cell.length_b   1.000
_cell.length_c   1.000
_cell.angle_alpha   90.00
_cell.angle_beta   90.00
_cell.angle_gamma   90.00
#
_symmetry.space_group_name_H-M   'P 1'
#
loop_
_entity.id
_entity.type
_entity.pdbx_description
1 polymer ?
#
loop_
_entity_poly.entity_id
_entity_poly.type
_entity_poly.pdbx_seq_one_letter_code
_entity_poly.pdbx_strand_id
1 'polypeptide(L)'
;MLPIKPPGPGCYDEMLLANNQFRDHYHAYLAWLHQTDEKSIERKREEADLLFHRVGITFNVYGDGDGAERLIPFDSIPRIIPAQEWQHLDKGIRQRVTALNAFLHDIYHDQRILKAGVIPAAQILTNAQYQPCMQGVDLHRNTYVHITGVDIIRNSDGDYYVLEDNLRTPSGVSYMLENRKMMMRLFPELFHNQPIAPVERYPALLLQTLRESSPVDNPCVVVMTPGRFNSAYFEHSFLAQQMGVELVESADLVVKDGQVLMRTTTGLKRVDVIYRRIDDDYLDPLAFNPDSLIGVPGLLSVYRAGGVVLANAIGTGVADDKSIYPYVPEMIRFYLGEEPILNNVPTWQCREPDALAYVLAHLEELVVKEVHGAGGYGMLIGPCASREELARFRELLKARPDNYIAQPTLSLST
;
A
#
# COMPACT_ATOMS: atom_id res chain seq x y z
N MET A 1 9.09 -34.29 12.89
CA MET A 1 9.55 -33.46 11.78
C MET A 1 8.29 -32.99 11.05
N LEU A 2 7.97 -31.72 11.12
CA LEU A 2 6.83 -31.19 10.34
C LEU A 2 7.07 -31.54 8.87
N PRO A 3 6.10 -32.11 8.16
CA PRO A 3 6.25 -32.38 6.74
C PRO A 3 6.32 -31.04 6.01
N ILE A 4 7.53 -30.60 5.68
CA ILE A 4 7.72 -29.47 4.76
C ILE A 4 7.19 -29.98 3.42
N LYS A 5 6.04 -29.47 3.00
CA LYS A 5 5.53 -29.79 1.66
C LYS A 5 6.49 -29.20 0.65
N PRO A 6 6.91 -29.95 -0.37
CA PRO A 6 7.68 -29.36 -1.45
C PRO A 6 6.87 -28.23 -2.09
N PRO A 7 7.54 -27.19 -2.60
CA PRO A 7 6.90 -26.12 -3.32
C PRO A 7 6.08 -26.69 -4.48
N GLY A 8 5.02 -26.00 -4.86
CA GLY A 8 4.29 -26.32 -6.08
C GLY A 8 5.23 -26.31 -7.29
N PRO A 9 4.96 -27.09 -8.33
CA PRO A 9 5.80 -27.12 -9.53
C PRO A 9 5.91 -25.71 -10.12
N GLY A 10 7.14 -25.22 -10.28
CA GLY A 10 7.43 -23.89 -10.83
C GLY A 10 7.42 -22.74 -9.84
N CYS A 11 7.31 -22.97 -8.51
CA CYS A 11 7.48 -21.92 -7.51
C CYS A 11 8.94 -21.81 -7.06
N TYR A 12 9.37 -20.59 -6.73
CA TYR A 12 10.64 -20.38 -6.05
C TYR A 12 10.50 -20.77 -4.58
N ASP A 13 11.39 -21.62 -4.09
CA ASP A 13 11.42 -22.00 -2.68
C ASP A 13 12.32 -21.03 -1.89
N GLU A 14 11.75 -20.33 -0.92
CA GLU A 14 12.46 -19.36 -0.07
C GLU A 14 13.45 -20.03 0.87
N MET A 15 13.22 -21.29 1.22
CA MET A 15 14.00 -22.04 2.20
C MET A 15 15.01 -23.00 1.56
N LEU A 16 14.65 -23.64 0.45
CA LEU A 16 15.44 -24.67 -0.21
C LEU A 16 16.07 -24.20 -1.52
N LEU A 17 17.25 -24.70 -1.78
CA LEU A 17 17.90 -24.65 -3.09
C LEU A 17 17.40 -25.80 -3.97
N ALA A 18 17.60 -25.71 -5.28
CA ALA A 18 17.20 -26.74 -6.26
C ALA A 18 17.79 -28.14 -5.96
N ASN A 19 18.90 -28.22 -5.25
CA ASN A 19 19.53 -29.46 -4.80
C ASN A 19 19.03 -29.96 -3.45
N ASN A 20 17.91 -29.43 -2.94
CA ASN A 20 17.32 -29.72 -1.64
C ASN A 20 18.22 -29.35 -0.44
N GLN A 21 19.23 -28.53 -0.62
CA GLN A 21 19.99 -27.95 0.47
C GLN A 21 19.27 -26.69 0.96
N PHE A 22 19.33 -26.44 2.26
CA PHE A 22 18.78 -25.22 2.82
C PHE A 22 19.64 -24.02 2.50
N ARG A 23 18.99 -22.88 2.26
CA ARG A 23 19.67 -21.60 2.07
C ARG A 23 20.33 -21.17 3.38
N ASP A 24 21.48 -20.53 3.29
CA ASP A 24 22.30 -20.17 4.46
C ASP A 24 21.53 -19.39 5.54
N HIS A 25 20.68 -18.46 5.13
CA HIS A 25 19.89 -17.64 6.04
C HIS A 25 18.76 -18.39 6.77
N TYR A 26 18.48 -19.65 6.40
CA TYR A 26 17.53 -20.50 7.11
C TYR A 26 18.21 -21.49 8.08
N HIS A 27 19.54 -21.63 8.08
CA HIS A 27 20.21 -22.64 8.93
C HIS A 27 19.88 -22.47 10.42
N ALA A 28 19.81 -21.24 10.94
CA ALA A 28 19.49 -21.01 12.33
C ALA A 28 18.02 -21.33 12.67
N TYR A 29 17.09 -21.03 11.77
CA TYR A 29 15.69 -21.43 11.89
C TYR A 29 15.55 -22.95 11.93
N LEU A 30 16.25 -23.65 11.06
CA LEU A 30 16.26 -25.12 11.02
C LEU A 30 16.85 -25.74 12.27
N ALA A 31 17.97 -25.20 12.76
CA ALA A 31 18.57 -25.68 14.01
C ALA A 31 17.56 -25.56 15.18
N TRP A 32 16.82 -24.48 15.24
CA TRP A 32 15.73 -24.30 16.20
C TRP A 32 14.59 -25.29 15.95
N LEU A 33 14.15 -25.49 14.72
CA LEU A 33 13.06 -26.40 14.35
C LEU A 33 13.38 -27.85 14.71
N HIS A 34 14.64 -28.27 14.52
CA HIS A 34 15.10 -29.62 14.91
C HIS A 34 15.14 -29.84 16.45
N GLN A 35 15.28 -28.78 17.22
CA GLN A 35 15.32 -28.84 18.69
C GLN A 35 13.93 -28.65 19.31
N THR A 36 12.94 -28.27 18.55
CA THR A 36 11.59 -27.97 19.03
C THR A 36 10.65 -29.12 18.68
N ASP A 37 9.91 -29.62 19.67
CA ASP A 37 8.93 -30.67 19.44
C ASP A 37 7.66 -30.12 18.74
N GLU A 38 7.00 -30.99 17.99
CA GLU A 38 5.83 -30.64 17.18
C GLU A 38 4.67 -30.11 18.03
N LYS A 39 4.44 -30.67 19.21
CA LYS A 39 3.39 -30.21 20.12
C LYS A 39 3.64 -28.79 20.65
N SER A 40 4.91 -28.41 20.83
CA SER A 40 5.29 -27.06 21.23
C SER A 40 5.00 -26.06 20.10
N ILE A 41 5.23 -26.43 18.84
CA ILE A 41 4.91 -25.57 17.69
C ILE A 41 3.39 -25.40 17.55
N GLU A 42 2.64 -26.50 17.65
CA GLU A 42 1.16 -26.47 17.58
C GLU A 42 0.57 -25.59 18.68
N ARG A 43 1.02 -25.76 19.94
CA ARG A 43 0.61 -24.91 21.06
C ARG A 43 0.93 -23.43 20.82
N LYS A 44 2.10 -23.10 20.26
CA LYS A 44 2.49 -21.73 19.94
C LYS A 44 1.60 -21.13 18.83
N ARG A 45 1.15 -21.94 17.86
CA ARG A 45 0.17 -21.52 16.85
C ARG A 45 -1.19 -21.21 17.48
N GLU A 46 -1.70 -22.09 18.31
CA GLU A 46 -2.97 -21.85 19.04
C GLU A 46 -2.88 -20.59 19.94
N GLU A 47 -1.73 -20.40 20.60
CA GLU A 47 -1.48 -19.19 21.39
C GLU A 47 -1.44 -17.92 20.51
N ALA A 48 -0.86 -18.00 19.30
CA ALA A 48 -0.87 -16.91 18.34
C ALA A 48 -2.30 -16.51 17.95
N ASP A 49 -3.11 -17.47 17.53
CA ASP A 49 -4.51 -17.23 17.13
C ASP A 49 -5.32 -16.59 18.26
N LEU A 50 -5.14 -17.10 19.49
CA LEU A 50 -5.80 -16.53 20.66
C LEU A 50 -5.34 -15.08 20.95
N LEU A 51 -4.06 -14.78 20.79
CA LEU A 51 -3.51 -13.45 21.03
C LEU A 51 -3.98 -12.45 19.95
N PHE A 52 -3.98 -12.85 18.68
CA PHE A 52 -4.51 -12.03 17.59
C PHE A 52 -5.99 -11.68 17.81
N HIS A 53 -6.76 -12.67 18.24
CA HIS A 53 -8.17 -12.45 18.59
C HIS A 53 -8.35 -11.48 19.77
N ARG A 54 -7.54 -11.60 20.82
CA ARG A 54 -7.61 -10.72 22.00
C ARG A 54 -7.15 -9.29 21.74
N VAL A 55 -6.18 -9.10 20.86
CA VAL A 55 -5.69 -7.77 20.47
C VAL A 55 -6.66 -7.08 19.49
N GLY A 56 -7.61 -7.84 18.90
CA GLY A 56 -8.56 -7.31 17.93
C GLY A 56 -7.89 -6.94 16.61
N ILE A 57 -6.87 -7.71 16.21
CA ILE A 57 -6.20 -7.54 14.92
C ILE A 57 -7.09 -8.16 13.85
N THR A 58 -8.15 -7.45 13.52
CA THR A 58 -9.17 -7.90 12.60
C THR A 58 -9.24 -7.00 11.38
N PHE A 59 -9.64 -7.57 10.28
CA PHE A 59 -9.92 -6.86 9.05
C PHE A 59 -11.39 -7.07 8.68
N ASN A 60 -12.13 -5.98 8.56
CA ASN A 60 -13.53 -6.04 8.17
C ASN A 60 -13.64 -6.16 6.65
N VAL A 61 -14.18 -7.27 6.15
CA VAL A 61 -14.51 -7.43 4.73
C VAL A 61 -15.96 -6.98 4.52
N TYR A 62 -16.16 -5.88 3.80
CA TYR A 62 -17.48 -5.45 3.38
C TYR A 62 -17.93 -6.30 2.18
N GLY A 63 -19.07 -6.98 2.27
CA GLY A 63 -19.67 -7.64 1.11
C GLY A 63 -20.40 -8.96 1.33
N ASP A 64 -20.02 -9.74 2.30
CA ASP A 64 -20.80 -10.93 2.70
C ASP A 64 -21.69 -10.54 3.87
N GLY A 65 -22.98 -10.63 3.71
CA GLY A 65 -24.08 -10.06 4.51
C GLY A 65 -24.09 -10.21 6.04
N ASP A 66 -22.99 -10.58 6.66
CA ASP A 66 -22.79 -10.68 8.10
C ASP A 66 -21.42 -10.12 8.49
N GLY A 67 -21.04 -8.94 8.18
CA GLY A 67 -19.87 -8.20 8.67
C GLY A 67 -18.85 -9.02 9.51
N ALA A 68 -18.44 -10.18 9.01
CA ALA A 68 -17.63 -11.12 9.76
C ALA A 68 -16.23 -10.54 9.88
N GLU A 69 -15.88 -10.18 11.09
CA GLU A 69 -14.54 -9.83 11.52
C GLU A 69 -13.61 -11.01 11.22
N ARG A 70 -12.69 -10.86 10.27
CA ARG A 70 -11.70 -11.89 9.95
C ARG A 70 -10.40 -11.57 10.67
N LEU A 71 -9.86 -12.55 11.38
CA LEU A 71 -8.50 -12.49 11.90
C LEU A 71 -7.51 -12.46 10.74
N ILE A 72 -6.45 -11.68 10.86
CA ILE A 72 -5.34 -11.75 9.94
C ILE A 72 -4.60 -13.06 10.19
N PRO A 73 -4.40 -13.92 9.18
CA PRO A 73 -3.70 -15.18 9.36
C PRO A 73 -2.25 -14.93 9.78
N PHE A 74 -1.80 -15.67 10.78
CA PHE A 74 -0.42 -15.63 11.26
C PHE A 74 0.31 -16.90 10.82
N ASP A 75 1.38 -16.73 10.04
CA ASP A 75 2.29 -17.83 9.71
C ASP A 75 3.45 -17.86 10.70
N SER A 76 3.61 -19.02 11.35
CA SER A 76 4.71 -19.25 12.30
C SER A 76 6.06 -19.53 11.61
N ILE A 77 6.05 -19.77 10.31
CA ILE A 77 7.26 -19.93 9.49
C ILE A 77 7.66 -18.56 8.94
N PRO A 78 8.76 -17.96 9.42
CA PRO A 78 9.12 -16.62 8.95
C PRO A 78 9.69 -16.67 7.54
N ARG A 79 9.28 -15.75 6.68
CA ARG A 79 10.02 -15.43 5.47
C ARG A 79 11.26 -14.62 5.86
N ILE A 80 12.44 -15.15 5.61
CA ILE A 80 13.70 -14.51 5.95
C ILE A 80 14.29 -13.84 4.72
N ILE A 81 14.36 -12.51 4.74
CA ILE A 81 14.97 -11.72 3.67
C ILE A 81 16.39 -11.34 4.09
N PRO A 82 17.44 -11.81 3.38
CA PRO A 82 18.81 -11.44 3.69
C PRO A 82 19.07 -9.95 3.55
N ALA A 83 20.02 -9.41 4.33
CA ALA A 83 20.35 -7.99 4.32
C ALA A 83 20.73 -7.46 2.93
N GLN A 84 21.41 -8.25 2.10
CA GLN A 84 21.78 -7.86 0.74
C GLN A 84 20.55 -7.71 -0.17
N GLU A 85 19.59 -8.65 -0.09
CA GLU A 85 18.34 -8.57 -0.84
C GLU A 85 17.51 -7.37 -0.36
N TRP A 86 17.45 -7.14 0.97
CA TRP A 86 16.75 -5.99 1.53
C TRP A 86 17.36 -4.65 1.07
N GLN A 87 18.70 -4.54 1.01
CA GLN A 87 19.38 -3.34 0.49
C GLN A 87 19.03 -3.07 -0.97
N HIS A 88 18.92 -4.12 -1.79
CA HIS A 88 18.49 -4.00 -3.18
C HIS A 88 17.04 -3.49 -3.28
N LEU A 89 16.13 -4.07 -2.50
CA LEU A 89 14.74 -3.64 -2.41
C LEU A 89 14.64 -2.18 -1.94
N ASP A 90 15.32 -1.81 -0.84
CA ASP A 90 15.29 -0.45 -0.29
C ASP A 90 15.77 0.58 -1.32
N LYS A 91 16.87 0.28 -2.02
CA LYS A 91 17.40 1.16 -3.06
C LYS A 91 16.41 1.34 -4.22
N GLY A 92 15.81 0.25 -4.69
CA GLY A 92 14.83 0.29 -5.78
C GLY A 92 13.54 0.99 -5.39
N ILE A 93 13.05 0.78 -4.18
CA ILE A 93 11.86 1.48 -3.66
C ILE A 93 12.12 2.99 -3.55
N ARG A 94 13.27 3.40 -3.02
CA ARG A 94 13.65 4.83 -2.94
C ARG A 94 13.69 5.48 -4.31
N GLN A 95 14.32 4.84 -5.29
CA GLN A 95 14.34 5.32 -6.68
C GLN A 95 12.91 5.50 -7.21
N ARG A 96 12.09 4.47 -7.06
CA ARG A 96 10.70 4.46 -7.52
C ARG A 96 9.86 5.58 -6.90
N VAL A 97 9.87 5.72 -5.59
CA VAL A 97 9.10 6.74 -4.86
C VAL A 97 9.58 8.15 -5.21
N THR A 98 10.86 8.34 -5.44
CA THR A 98 11.40 9.63 -5.91
C THR A 98 10.85 10.00 -7.28
N ALA A 99 10.83 9.04 -8.22
CA ALA A 99 10.26 9.27 -9.55
C ALA A 99 8.74 9.53 -9.50
N LEU A 100 7.99 8.81 -8.66
CA LEU A 100 6.56 9.00 -8.46
C LEU A 100 6.24 10.37 -7.86
N ASN A 101 7.02 10.86 -6.90
CA ASN A 101 6.86 12.22 -6.38
C ASN A 101 7.16 13.28 -7.45
N ALA A 102 8.21 13.09 -8.26
CA ALA A 102 8.53 13.98 -9.36
C ALA A 102 7.42 13.98 -10.44
N PHE A 103 6.85 12.82 -10.74
CA PHE A 103 5.70 12.68 -11.63
C PHE A 103 4.48 13.45 -11.11
N LEU A 104 4.11 13.26 -9.84
CA LEU A 104 2.97 13.96 -9.25
C LEU A 104 3.16 15.47 -9.26
N HIS A 105 4.36 15.95 -8.93
CA HIS A 105 4.65 17.37 -9.05
C HIS A 105 4.50 17.85 -10.49
N ASP A 106 5.08 17.14 -11.46
CA ASP A 106 5.07 17.55 -12.87
C ASP A 106 3.67 17.62 -13.47
N ILE A 107 2.79 16.63 -13.19
CA ILE A 107 1.42 16.63 -13.79
C ILE A 107 0.52 17.75 -13.26
N TYR A 108 0.81 18.29 -12.07
CA TYR A 108 0.09 19.42 -11.49
C TYR A 108 0.75 20.79 -11.79
N HIS A 109 1.93 20.81 -12.46
CA HIS A 109 2.66 22.02 -12.83
C HIS A 109 2.98 22.06 -14.33
N ASP A 110 4.20 21.74 -14.68
CA ASP A 110 4.72 21.91 -16.05
C ASP A 110 4.21 20.87 -17.05
N GLN A 111 3.76 19.70 -16.62
CA GLN A 111 3.28 18.58 -17.44
C GLN A 111 4.32 18.14 -18.51
N ARG A 112 5.60 18.14 -18.15
CA ARG A 112 6.71 17.86 -19.07
C ARG A 112 6.64 16.45 -19.65
N ILE A 113 6.30 15.45 -18.80
CA ILE A 113 6.21 14.05 -19.24
C ILE A 113 5.06 13.85 -20.25
N LEU A 114 3.95 14.59 -20.09
CA LEU A 114 2.81 14.58 -21.01
C LEU A 114 3.16 15.28 -22.32
N LYS A 115 3.83 16.44 -22.24
CA LYS A 115 4.31 17.19 -23.42
C LYS A 115 5.36 16.42 -24.22
N ALA A 116 6.16 15.61 -23.55
CA ALA A 116 7.12 14.72 -24.18
C ALA A 116 6.48 13.48 -24.83
N GLY A 117 5.19 13.23 -24.60
CA GLY A 117 4.47 12.07 -25.14
C GLY A 117 4.84 10.73 -24.51
N VAL A 118 5.51 10.73 -23.36
CA VAL A 118 5.88 9.51 -22.63
C VAL A 118 4.63 8.84 -22.06
N ILE A 119 3.72 9.66 -21.51
CA ILE A 119 2.40 9.22 -21.05
C ILE A 119 1.35 9.99 -21.85
N PRO A 120 0.33 9.33 -22.40
CA PRO A 120 -0.76 10.02 -23.09
C PRO A 120 -1.47 11.02 -22.16
N ALA A 121 -1.54 12.29 -22.55
CA ALA A 121 -2.13 13.34 -21.72
C ALA A 121 -3.59 13.03 -21.32
N ALA A 122 -4.37 12.44 -22.22
CA ALA A 122 -5.74 12.04 -21.94
C ALA A 122 -5.82 11.06 -20.76
N GLN A 123 -4.85 10.13 -20.63
CA GLN A 123 -4.84 9.11 -19.57
C GLN A 123 -4.67 9.72 -18.18
N ILE A 124 -4.03 10.89 -18.09
CA ILE A 124 -3.88 11.63 -16.83
C ILE A 124 -5.02 12.62 -16.62
N LEU A 125 -5.27 13.49 -17.61
CA LEU A 125 -6.18 14.64 -17.44
C LEU A 125 -7.66 14.23 -17.38
N THR A 126 -8.03 13.04 -17.88
CA THR A 126 -9.38 12.47 -17.75
C THR A 126 -9.48 11.40 -16.67
N ASN A 127 -8.39 11.13 -15.94
CA ASN A 127 -8.40 10.17 -14.84
C ASN A 127 -9.29 10.69 -13.71
N ALA A 128 -10.16 9.82 -13.19
CA ALA A 128 -11.07 10.17 -12.10
C ALA A 128 -10.36 10.61 -10.81
N GLN A 129 -9.10 10.17 -10.62
CA GLN A 129 -8.27 10.53 -9.47
C GLN A 129 -7.43 11.81 -9.69
N TYR A 130 -7.45 12.37 -10.91
CA TYR A 130 -6.80 13.65 -11.18
C TYR A 130 -7.60 14.78 -10.54
N GLN A 131 -6.95 15.59 -9.72
CA GLN A 131 -7.59 16.67 -8.98
C GLN A 131 -7.20 18.04 -9.55
N PRO A 132 -8.04 18.65 -10.45
CA PRO A 132 -7.72 19.94 -11.07
C PRO A 132 -7.47 21.07 -10.07
N CYS A 133 -8.04 20.97 -8.86
CA CYS A 133 -7.83 21.94 -7.79
C CYS A 133 -6.37 21.99 -7.28
N MET A 134 -5.55 21.00 -7.64
CA MET A 134 -4.13 20.94 -7.28
C MET A 134 -3.20 21.57 -8.31
N GLN A 135 -3.72 21.99 -9.48
CA GLN A 135 -2.89 22.65 -10.49
C GLN A 135 -2.25 23.93 -9.94
N GLY A 136 -0.92 24.02 -10.07
CA GLY A 136 -0.13 25.18 -9.62
C GLY A 136 -0.09 25.37 -8.09
N VAL A 137 -0.43 24.35 -7.31
CA VAL A 137 -0.31 24.41 -5.84
C VAL A 137 1.07 23.94 -5.42
N ASP A 138 1.85 24.87 -4.87
CA ASP A 138 3.18 24.59 -4.34
C ASP A 138 3.09 23.91 -2.99
N LEU A 139 3.56 22.68 -2.89
CA LEU A 139 3.66 21.93 -1.63
C LEU A 139 5.04 22.09 -1.01
N HIS A 140 5.11 22.04 0.33
CA HIS A 140 6.39 22.10 1.03
C HIS A 140 7.33 21.01 0.51
N ARG A 141 8.55 21.40 0.08
CA ARG A 141 9.55 20.53 -0.54
C ARG A 141 9.07 19.75 -1.78
N ASN A 142 7.99 20.17 -2.42
CA ASN A 142 7.36 19.48 -3.55
C ASN A 142 7.02 18.01 -3.25
N THR A 143 6.72 17.68 -2.00
CA THR A 143 6.45 16.31 -1.58
C THR A 143 4.95 16.06 -1.58
N TYR A 144 4.50 15.19 -2.47
CA TYR A 144 3.10 14.73 -2.58
C TYR A 144 2.86 13.48 -1.75
N VAL A 145 3.82 12.54 -1.76
CA VAL A 145 3.73 11.25 -1.08
C VAL A 145 4.76 11.17 0.03
N HIS A 146 4.29 11.10 1.26
CA HIS A 146 5.11 10.95 2.46
C HIS A 146 5.17 9.48 2.90
N ILE A 147 4.11 8.73 2.64
CA ILE A 147 3.95 7.31 2.96
C ILE A 147 3.48 6.58 1.70
N THR A 148 4.14 5.49 1.35
CA THR A 148 3.76 4.64 0.23
C THR A 148 3.74 3.17 0.65
N GLY A 149 2.81 2.41 0.06
CA GLY A 149 2.76 0.96 0.12
C GLY A 149 3.10 0.41 -1.27
N VAL A 150 4.33 -0.06 -1.44
CA VAL A 150 4.76 -0.73 -2.68
C VAL A 150 4.63 -2.22 -2.49
N ASP A 151 3.72 -2.85 -3.23
CA ASP A 151 3.51 -4.28 -3.17
C ASP A 151 4.58 -5.01 -3.98
N ILE A 152 5.32 -5.88 -3.30
CA ILE A 152 6.43 -6.62 -3.89
C ILE A 152 6.15 -8.10 -3.80
N ILE A 153 6.40 -8.80 -4.90
CA ILE A 153 6.34 -10.25 -4.98
C ILE A 153 7.69 -10.81 -5.41
N ARG A 154 7.95 -12.07 -5.05
CA ARG A 154 9.04 -12.86 -5.61
C ARG A 154 8.45 -13.91 -6.52
N ASN A 155 8.89 -13.93 -7.77
CA ASN A 155 8.38 -14.83 -8.78
C ASN A 155 9.22 -16.12 -8.87
N SER A 156 8.80 -17.06 -9.70
CA SER A 156 9.44 -18.37 -9.92
C SER A 156 10.91 -18.31 -10.35
N ASP A 157 11.33 -17.22 -10.97
CA ASP A 157 12.73 -16.96 -11.35
C ASP A 157 13.61 -16.55 -10.15
N GLY A 158 12.99 -16.27 -9.00
CA GLY A 158 13.67 -15.83 -7.78
C GLY A 158 13.89 -14.31 -7.72
N ASP A 159 13.47 -13.57 -8.74
CA ASP A 159 13.58 -12.11 -8.78
C ASP A 159 12.38 -11.44 -8.12
N TYR A 160 12.63 -10.22 -7.62
CA TYR A 160 11.59 -9.37 -7.03
C TYR A 160 10.95 -8.48 -8.09
N TYR A 161 9.63 -8.42 -8.04
CA TYR A 161 8.82 -7.57 -8.92
C TYR A 161 7.91 -6.68 -8.09
N VAL A 162 7.70 -5.46 -8.55
CA VAL A 162 6.65 -4.60 -8.02
C VAL A 162 5.33 -5.03 -8.65
N LEU A 163 4.30 -5.26 -7.83
CA LEU A 163 2.97 -5.65 -8.27
C LEU A 163 2.06 -4.44 -8.45
N GLU A 164 2.09 -3.51 -7.51
CA GLU A 164 1.37 -2.23 -7.55
C GLU A 164 1.98 -1.21 -6.60
N ASP A 165 1.60 0.07 -6.80
CA ASP A 165 1.96 1.20 -5.94
C ASP A 165 0.71 1.76 -5.27
N ASN A 166 0.74 1.90 -3.95
CA ASN A 166 -0.33 2.50 -3.17
C ASN A 166 0.15 3.83 -2.57
N LEU A 167 -0.37 4.96 -3.07
CA LEU A 167 0.11 6.30 -2.73
C LEU A 167 -0.96 7.23 -2.13
N ARG A 168 -2.22 6.82 -2.07
CA ARG A 168 -3.29 7.60 -1.42
C ARG A 168 -3.27 7.42 0.08
N THR A 169 -3.77 6.30 0.56
CA THR A 169 -3.93 5.95 1.97
C THR A 169 -3.44 4.53 2.25
N PRO A 170 -2.15 4.20 2.00
CA PRO A 170 -1.65 2.85 2.18
C PRO A 170 -1.84 2.38 3.62
N SER A 171 -2.19 1.10 3.79
CA SER A 171 -2.46 0.44 5.07
C SER A 171 -1.65 -0.85 5.20
N GLY A 172 -1.56 -1.39 6.43
CA GLY A 172 -0.99 -2.71 6.70
C GLY A 172 0.24 -2.70 7.60
N VAL A 173 0.88 -1.57 7.84
CA VAL A 173 2.10 -1.49 8.67
C VAL A 173 1.85 -1.86 10.14
N SER A 174 0.66 -1.59 10.67
CA SER A 174 0.28 -2.00 12.03
C SER A 174 0.32 -3.52 12.19
N TYR A 175 -0.13 -4.24 11.18
CA TYR A 175 -0.12 -5.71 11.16
C TYR A 175 1.31 -6.26 11.12
N MET A 176 2.20 -5.66 10.35
CA MET A 176 3.62 -6.02 10.33
C MET A 176 4.26 -5.82 11.71
N LEU A 177 3.97 -4.70 12.38
CA LEU A 177 4.49 -4.41 13.72
C LEU A 177 3.95 -5.40 14.76
N GLU A 178 2.66 -5.73 14.71
CA GLU A 178 2.06 -6.71 15.62
C GLU A 178 2.55 -8.14 15.33
N ASN A 179 2.68 -8.53 14.05
CA ASN A 179 3.30 -9.80 13.67
C ASN A 179 4.73 -9.94 14.25
N ARG A 180 5.55 -8.88 14.15
CA ARG A 180 6.89 -8.88 14.74
C ARG A 180 6.84 -9.06 16.26
N LYS A 181 5.94 -8.37 16.97
CA LYS A 181 5.75 -8.53 18.42
C LYS A 181 5.34 -9.95 18.78
N MET A 182 4.41 -10.55 18.00
CA MET A 182 3.98 -11.93 18.19
C MET A 182 5.12 -12.91 17.98
N MET A 183 5.89 -12.76 16.89
CA MET A 183 7.06 -13.58 16.64
C MET A 183 8.06 -13.50 17.79
N MET A 184 8.39 -12.30 18.28
CA MET A 184 9.30 -12.10 19.40
C MET A 184 8.79 -12.72 20.71
N ARG A 185 7.48 -12.69 20.93
CA ARG A 185 6.84 -13.25 22.13
C ARG A 185 6.77 -14.78 22.08
N LEU A 186 6.38 -15.35 20.95
CA LEU A 186 6.15 -16.78 20.81
C LEU A 186 7.44 -17.55 20.50
N PHE A 187 8.37 -16.91 19.81
CA PHE A 187 9.61 -17.53 19.32
C PHE A 187 10.85 -16.70 19.69
N PRO A 188 11.04 -16.32 20.99
CA PRO A 188 12.14 -15.45 21.39
C PRO A 188 13.51 -16.05 21.05
N GLU A 189 13.60 -17.39 20.97
CA GLU A 189 14.83 -18.11 20.64
C GLU A 189 15.35 -17.77 19.24
N LEU A 190 14.45 -17.48 18.29
CA LEU A 190 14.80 -17.09 16.92
C LEU A 190 15.45 -15.70 16.86
N PHE A 191 15.16 -14.84 17.83
CA PHE A 191 15.69 -13.48 17.88
C PHE A 191 16.98 -13.36 18.69
N HIS A 192 17.22 -14.31 19.63
CA HIS A 192 18.36 -14.22 20.53
C HIS A 192 19.72 -14.38 19.82
N ASN A 193 19.78 -15.22 18.80
CA ASN A 193 21.02 -15.61 18.14
C ASN A 193 21.14 -15.08 16.69
N GLN A 194 20.26 -14.17 16.27
CA GLN A 194 20.26 -13.66 14.90
C GLN A 194 20.18 -12.13 14.86
N PRO A 195 20.96 -11.47 14.00
CA PRO A 195 20.90 -10.02 13.81
C PRO A 195 19.70 -9.64 12.94
N ILE A 196 18.49 -9.69 13.52
CA ILE A 196 17.25 -9.30 12.84
C ILE A 196 17.07 -7.80 12.94
N ALA A 197 16.87 -7.13 11.80
CA ALA A 197 16.65 -5.68 11.76
C ALA A 197 15.40 -5.27 12.57
N PRO A 198 15.49 -4.25 13.42
CA PRO A 198 14.37 -3.77 14.21
C PRO A 198 13.34 -3.04 13.34
N VAL A 199 12.05 -3.21 13.66
CA VAL A 199 10.93 -2.52 12.99
C VAL A 199 10.16 -1.60 13.96
N GLU A 200 10.42 -1.68 15.24
CA GLU A 200 9.69 -0.99 16.32
C GLU A 200 9.80 0.53 16.22
N ARG A 201 10.81 1.03 15.51
CA ARG A 201 11.05 2.47 15.30
C ARG A 201 10.12 3.09 14.26
N TYR A 202 9.36 2.28 13.52
CA TYR A 202 8.50 2.78 12.45
C TYR A 202 7.57 3.93 12.89
N PRO A 203 6.81 3.84 14.01
CA PRO A 203 5.94 4.94 14.42
C PRO A 203 6.70 6.25 14.74
N ALA A 204 7.89 6.14 15.32
CA ALA A 204 8.72 7.30 15.59
C ALA A 204 9.24 7.95 14.29
N LEU A 205 9.64 7.13 13.30
CA LEU A 205 10.06 7.61 11.98
C LEU A 205 8.89 8.24 11.20
N LEU A 206 7.71 7.63 11.29
CA LEU A 206 6.49 8.19 10.70
C LEU A 206 6.18 9.56 11.29
N LEU A 207 6.18 9.70 12.62
CA LEU A 207 5.97 10.99 13.28
C LEU A 207 7.02 12.03 12.88
N GLN A 208 8.28 11.61 12.78
CA GLN A 208 9.34 12.49 12.31
C GLN A 208 9.08 12.96 10.87
N THR A 209 8.76 12.06 9.96
CA THR A 209 8.41 12.39 8.55
C THR A 209 7.24 13.37 8.48
N LEU A 210 6.18 13.14 9.28
CA LEU A 210 5.03 14.02 9.34
C LEU A 210 5.41 15.42 9.89
N ARG A 211 6.24 15.51 10.91
CA ARG A 211 6.74 16.79 11.42
C ARG A 211 7.58 17.53 10.41
N GLU A 212 8.48 16.83 9.73
CA GLU A 212 9.37 17.43 8.70
C GLU A 212 8.61 17.85 7.42
N SER A 213 7.39 17.38 7.21
CA SER A 213 6.54 17.82 6.10
C SER A 213 5.98 19.22 6.27
N SER A 214 6.05 19.79 7.47
CA SER A 214 5.58 21.14 7.79
C SER A 214 6.74 22.14 7.88
N PRO A 215 6.56 23.38 7.42
CA PRO A 215 7.54 24.46 7.67
C PRO A 215 7.47 25.02 9.10
N VAL A 216 6.50 24.58 9.91
CA VAL A 216 6.31 25.07 11.28
C VAL A 216 7.23 24.32 12.23
N ASP A 217 7.90 25.03 13.13
CA ASP A 217 8.66 24.43 14.20
C ASP A 217 7.76 23.71 15.20
N ASN A 218 8.08 22.42 15.49
CA ASN A 218 7.30 21.57 16.39
C ASN A 218 5.78 21.53 16.07
N PRO A 219 5.41 21.12 14.85
CA PRO A 219 4.03 21.17 14.38
C PRO A 219 3.10 20.22 15.16
N CYS A 220 1.84 20.63 15.31
CA CYS A 220 0.78 19.76 15.82
C CYS A 220 0.35 18.79 14.73
N VAL A 221 0.61 17.50 14.94
CA VAL A 221 0.27 16.39 14.04
C VAL A 221 -0.96 15.66 14.60
N VAL A 222 -1.90 15.33 13.72
CA VAL A 222 -3.06 14.48 14.06
C VAL A 222 -3.23 13.36 13.01
N VAL A 223 -3.86 12.25 13.41
CA VAL A 223 -4.34 11.21 12.49
C VAL A 223 -5.83 11.42 12.27
N MET A 224 -6.24 11.70 11.05
CA MET A 224 -7.64 11.89 10.68
C MET A 224 -8.23 10.59 10.13
N THR A 225 -9.24 10.06 10.83
CA THR A 225 -9.93 8.81 10.50
C THR A 225 -11.37 9.07 10.03
N PRO A 226 -11.92 8.25 9.11
CA PRO A 226 -13.36 8.28 8.80
C PRO A 226 -14.21 7.61 9.88
N GLY A 227 -13.61 7.12 10.96
CA GLY A 227 -14.29 6.51 12.08
C GLY A 227 -14.28 4.99 12.09
N ARG A 228 -14.90 4.43 13.12
CA ARG A 228 -14.85 3.00 13.49
C ARG A 228 -15.41 2.01 12.47
N PHE A 229 -16.16 2.47 11.49
CA PHE A 229 -16.72 1.63 10.44
C PHE A 229 -15.74 1.39 9.28
N ASN A 230 -14.58 2.06 9.28
CA ASN A 230 -13.56 1.83 8.29
C ASN A 230 -12.82 0.50 8.56
N SER A 231 -12.55 -0.29 7.52
CA SER A 231 -11.86 -1.58 7.64
C SER A 231 -10.47 -1.48 8.27
N ALA A 232 -9.78 -0.36 8.08
CA ALA A 232 -8.44 -0.10 8.61
C ALA A 232 -8.46 0.72 9.92
N TYR A 233 -9.60 0.85 10.60
CA TYR A 233 -9.70 1.66 11.84
C TYR A 233 -8.72 1.21 12.93
N PHE A 234 -8.48 -0.10 13.05
CA PHE A 234 -7.46 -0.63 13.95
C PHE A 234 -6.11 0.06 13.70
N GLU A 235 -5.65 0.13 12.43
CA GLU A 235 -4.39 0.77 12.09
C GLU A 235 -4.39 2.27 12.41
N HIS A 236 -5.49 2.98 12.16
CA HIS A 236 -5.57 4.40 12.44
C HIS A 236 -5.37 4.69 13.93
N SER A 237 -6.07 3.96 14.80
CA SER A 237 -5.97 4.09 16.26
C SER A 237 -4.61 3.62 16.78
N PHE A 238 -4.11 2.50 16.26
CA PHE A 238 -2.80 1.95 16.60
C PHE A 238 -1.68 2.95 16.31
N LEU A 239 -1.64 3.51 15.10
CA LEU A 239 -0.59 4.46 14.72
C LEU A 239 -0.68 5.77 15.51
N ALA A 240 -1.88 6.31 15.72
CA ALA A 240 -2.07 7.50 16.56
C ALA A 240 -1.53 7.27 17.97
N GLN A 241 -1.87 6.13 18.58
CA GLN A 241 -1.39 5.76 19.91
C GLN A 241 0.13 5.57 19.95
N GLN A 242 0.71 4.85 18.96
CA GLN A 242 2.16 4.59 18.94
C GLN A 242 2.98 5.85 18.68
N MET A 243 2.45 6.79 17.90
CA MET A 243 3.08 8.10 17.67
C MET A 243 2.85 9.09 18.83
N GLY A 244 1.87 8.83 19.71
CA GLY A 244 1.49 9.75 20.77
C GLY A 244 0.84 11.03 20.25
N VAL A 245 0.01 10.91 19.19
CA VAL A 245 -0.75 12.01 18.59
C VAL A 245 -2.26 11.75 18.69
N GLU A 246 -3.06 12.80 18.55
CA GLU A 246 -4.51 12.68 18.61
C GLU A 246 -5.06 11.95 17.36
N LEU A 247 -6.00 11.02 17.59
CA LEU A 247 -6.87 10.46 16.57
C LEU A 247 -8.12 11.33 16.51
N VAL A 248 -8.42 11.87 15.33
CA VAL A 248 -9.54 12.81 15.15
C VAL A 248 -10.47 12.34 14.03
N GLU A 249 -11.76 12.63 14.20
CA GLU A 249 -12.79 12.57 13.17
C GLU A 249 -13.14 13.99 12.68
N SER A 250 -13.95 14.11 11.63
CA SER A 250 -14.35 15.41 11.08
C SER A 250 -15.00 16.33 12.13
N ALA A 251 -15.78 15.78 13.05
CA ALA A 251 -16.46 16.54 14.11
C ALA A 251 -15.49 17.21 15.10
N ASP A 252 -14.28 16.68 15.23
CA ASP A 252 -13.24 17.22 16.10
C ASP A 252 -12.51 18.42 15.48
N LEU A 253 -12.63 18.60 14.16
CA LEU A 253 -11.93 19.63 13.42
C LEU A 253 -12.88 20.75 12.98
N VAL A 254 -12.34 21.96 12.90
CA VAL A 254 -13.05 23.13 12.36
C VAL A 254 -12.07 24.03 11.61
N VAL A 255 -12.51 24.56 10.47
CA VAL A 255 -11.80 25.61 9.74
C VAL A 255 -12.26 26.97 10.26
N LYS A 256 -11.32 27.78 10.71
CA LYS A 256 -11.58 29.14 11.18
C LYS A 256 -10.37 30.03 10.90
N ASP A 257 -10.59 31.24 10.41
CA ASP A 257 -9.57 32.26 10.17
C ASP A 257 -8.36 31.73 9.35
N GLY A 258 -8.63 30.90 8.32
CA GLY A 258 -7.61 30.32 7.47
C GLY A 258 -6.75 29.23 8.11
N GLN A 259 -7.21 28.67 9.21
CA GLN A 259 -6.52 27.59 9.96
C GLN A 259 -7.44 26.39 10.17
N VAL A 260 -6.85 25.22 10.31
CA VAL A 260 -7.52 24.03 10.84
C VAL A 260 -7.28 23.98 12.34
N LEU A 261 -8.35 23.89 13.09
CA LEU A 261 -8.32 23.86 14.57
C LEU A 261 -9.00 22.59 15.06
N MET A 262 -8.38 21.93 16.04
CA MET A 262 -8.94 20.77 16.73
C MET A 262 -9.66 21.23 18.01
N ARG A 263 -10.84 20.68 18.26
CA ARG A 263 -11.60 20.88 19.50
C ARG A 263 -10.96 20.07 20.62
N THR A 264 -10.63 20.74 21.72
CA THR A 264 -10.10 20.11 22.94
C THR A 264 -10.92 20.54 24.17
N THR A 265 -10.72 19.87 25.27
CA THR A 265 -11.36 20.23 26.54
C THR A 265 -10.97 21.63 27.06
N THR A 266 -9.86 22.17 26.59
CA THR A 266 -9.35 23.48 26.98
C THR A 266 -9.58 24.57 25.91
N GLY A 267 -10.24 24.22 24.78
CA GLY A 267 -10.54 25.15 23.69
C GLY A 267 -10.05 24.63 22.34
N LEU A 268 -9.83 25.53 21.39
CA LEU A 268 -9.37 25.21 20.06
C LEU A 268 -7.84 25.19 20.00
N LYS A 269 -7.26 24.14 19.42
CA LYS A 269 -5.80 23.98 19.20
C LYS A 269 -5.53 23.90 17.70
N ARG A 270 -4.57 24.68 17.20
CA ARG A 270 -4.16 24.63 15.79
C ARG A 270 -3.60 23.26 15.44
N VAL A 271 -3.97 22.78 14.24
CA VAL A 271 -3.41 21.58 13.59
C VAL A 271 -2.58 22.01 12.39
N ASP A 272 -1.34 21.56 12.34
CA ASP A 272 -0.39 21.91 11.29
C ASP A 272 -0.20 20.79 10.26
N VAL A 273 -0.35 19.53 10.70
CA VAL A 273 -0.21 18.34 9.82
C VAL A 273 -1.34 17.34 10.10
N ILE A 274 -2.00 16.92 9.07
CA ILE A 274 -3.02 15.87 9.12
C ILE A 274 -2.49 14.64 8.37
N TYR A 275 -2.22 13.56 9.09
CA TYR A 275 -2.07 12.24 8.50
C TYR A 275 -3.47 11.69 8.21
N ARG A 276 -3.91 11.87 6.97
CA ARG A 276 -5.26 11.53 6.57
C ARG A 276 -5.42 10.05 6.24
N ARG A 277 -6.54 9.47 6.67
CA ARG A 277 -6.95 8.11 6.33
C ARG A 277 -8.32 8.14 5.62
N ILE A 278 -8.57 9.21 4.89
CA ILE A 278 -9.81 9.49 4.15
C ILE A 278 -9.41 9.80 2.70
N ASP A 279 -10.17 9.24 1.74
CA ASP A 279 -9.97 9.52 0.31
C ASP A 279 -10.32 10.96 -0.04
N ASP A 280 -9.75 11.45 -1.14
CA ASP A 280 -9.89 12.84 -1.63
C ASP A 280 -11.35 13.27 -1.72
N ASP A 281 -12.21 12.41 -2.30
CA ASP A 281 -13.63 12.71 -2.53
C ASP A 281 -14.41 13.04 -1.25
N TYR A 282 -13.93 12.58 -0.11
CA TYR A 282 -14.63 12.76 1.17
C TYR A 282 -13.97 13.79 2.10
N LEU A 283 -12.82 14.37 1.71
CA LEU A 283 -12.04 15.27 2.58
C LEU A 283 -12.73 16.59 2.89
N ASP A 284 -13.39 17.18 1.89
CA ASP A 284 -14.05 18.49 2.02
C ASP A 284 -15.37 18.50 1.27
N PRO A 285 -16.52 18.53 1.97
CA PRO A 285 -17.84 18.54 1.32
C PRO A 285 -18.13 19.82 0.52
N LEU A 286 -17.38 20.91 0.72
CA LEU A 286 -17.52 22.12 -0.08
C LEU A 286 -16.78 22.08 -1.41
N ALA A 287 -15.87 21.12 -1.57
CA ALA A 287 -15.00 21.02 -2.74
C ALA A 287 -15.21 19.75 -3.57
N PHE A 288 -15.54 18.64 -2.92
CA PHE A 288 -15.66 17.30 -3.49
C PHE A 288 -17.10 16.78 -3.38
N ASN A 289 -17.30 15.69 -2.64
CA ASN A 289 -18.63 15.11 -2.46
C ASN A 289 -19.43 15.90 -1.40
N PRO A 290 -20.51 16.63 -1.79
CA PRO A 290 -21.29 17.45 -0.85
C PRO A 290 -22.05 16.62 0.22
N ASP A 291 -22.21 15.31 -0.02
CA ASP A 291 -22.86 14.40 0.92
C ASP A 291 -21.87 13.78 1.93
N SER A 292 -20.59 14.17 1.88
CA SER A 292 -19.58 13.68 2.81
C SER A 292 -19.85 14.17 4.25
N LEU A 293 -20.13 13.22 5.15
CA LEU A 293 -20.25 13.47 6.58
C LEU A 293 -18.94 13.26 7.35
N ILE A 294 -17.89 12.80 6.67
CA ILE A 294 -16.59 12.48 7.28
C ILE A 294 -15.49 13.46 6.89
N GLY A 295 -15.81 14.46 6.07
CA GLY A 295 -14.91 15.52 5.65
C GLY A 295 -15.00 16.77 6.52
N VAL A 296 -14.03 17.68 6.36
CA VAL A 296 -13.97 18.96 7.10
C VAL A 296 -14.27 20.10 6.12
N PRO A 297 -15.42 20.80 6.29
CA PRO A 297 -15.79 21.91 5.39
C PRO A 297 -14.73 23.00 5.36
N GLY A 298 -14.24 23.35 4.15
CA GLY A 298 -13.24 24.40 3.91
C GLY A 298 -11.79 23.95 4.05
N LEU A 299 -11.54 22.67 4.32
CA LEU A 299 -10.18 22.11 4.47
C LEU A 299 -9.32 22.35 3.24
N LEU A 300 -9.88 22.16 2.02
CA LEU A 300 -9.16 22.38 0.76
C LEU A 300 -8.63 23.82 0.64
N SER A 301 -9.42 24.80 1.04
CA SER A 301 -9.03 26.22 0.98
C SER A 301 -7.83 26.50 1.87
N VAL A 302 -7.81 25.96 3.10
CA VAL A 302 -6.69 26.10 4.03
C VAL A 302 -5.46 25.38 3.51
N TYR A 303 -5.65 24.17 2.97
CA TYR A 303 -4.55 23.35 2.41
C TYR A 303 -3.87 24.07 1.22
N ARG A 304 -4.66 24.56 0.27
CA ARG A 304 -4.13 25.31 -0.90
C ARG A 304 -3.42 26.60 -0.51
N ALA A 305 -3.83 27.22 0.58
CA ALA A 305 -3.17 28.41 1.13
C ALA A 305 -1.90 28.09 1.97
N GLY A 306 -1.53 26.81 2.10
CA GLY A 306 -0.38 26.39 2.91
C GLY A 306 -0.61 26.45 4.42
N GLY A 307 -1.86 26.59 4.89
CA GLY A 307 -2.22 26.70 6.31
C GLY A 307 -2.21 25.36 7.05
N VAL A 308 -2.21 24.24 6.35
CA VAL A 308 -2.13 22.87 6.88
C VAL A 308 -1.43 21.97 5.87
N VAL A 309 -0.74 20.94 6.32
CA VAL A 309 -0.16 19.88 5.47
C VAL A 309 -1.07 18.65 5.52
N LEU A 310 -1.33 18.05 4.36
CA LEU A 310 -1.99 16.74 4.24
C LEU A 310 -0.98 15.70 3.81
N ALA A 311 -0.86 14.63 4.55
CA ALA A 311 -0.02 13.47 4.20
C ALA A 311 -0.94 12.23 3.98
N ASN A 312 -1.03 11.64 2.75
CA ASN A 312 -0.43 12.15 1.51
C ASN A 312 -1.27 13.28 0.92
N ALA A 313 -0.70 13.99 -0.04
CA ALA A 313 -1.35 15.11 -0.71
C ALA A 313 -2.65 14.70 -1.44
N ILE A 314 -3.52 15.67 -1.68
CA ILE A 314 -4.66 15.52 -2.58
C ILE A 314 -4.15 15.28 -4.01
N GLY A 315 -4.82 14.38 -4.75
CA GLY A 315 -4.50 14.07 -6.14
C GLY A 315 -3.41 13.01 -6.34
N THR A 316 -2.91 12.38 -5.27
CA THR A 316 -1.94 11.28 -5.38
C THR A 316 -2.55 10.00 -5.98
N GLY A 317 -3.88 9.90 -6.00
CA GLY A 317 -4.61 8.76 -6.54
C GLY A 317 -4.35 8.47 -8.01
N VAL A 318 -3.88 9.46 -8.79
CA VAL A 318 -3.44 9.22 -10.18
C VAL A 318 -2.28 8.22 -10.23
N ALA A 319 -1.37 8.28 -9.28
CA ALA A 319 -0.22 7.36 -9.22
C ALA A 319 -0.56 5.99 -8.60
N ASP A 320 -1.73 5.87 -7.93
CA ASP A 320 -2.31 4.59 -7.48
C ASP A 320 -2.96 3.80 -8.63
N ASP A 321 -3.28 4.48 -9.72
CA ASP A 321 -4.03 3.90 -10.83
C ASP A 321 -3.22 2.81 -11.53
N LYS A 322 -3.81 1.63 -11.65
CA LYS A 322 -3.17 0.47 -12.27
C LYS A 322 -2.84 0.66 -13.75
N SER A 323 -3.49 1.62 -14.44
CA SER A 323 -3.15 1.99 -15.80
C SER A 323 -1.92 2.90 -15.89
N ILE A 324 -1.54 3.56 -14.79
CA ILE A 324 -0.37 4.43 -14.70
C ILE A 324 0.87 3.64 -14.25
N TYR A 325 0.69 2.61 -13.45
CA TYR A 325 1.74 1.73 -12.98
C TYR A 325 2.72 1.24 -14.09
N PRO A 326 2.29 0.86 -15.31
CA PRO A 326 3.21 0.41 -16.36
C PRO A 326 4.24 1.47 -16.79
N TYR A 327 3.95 2.75 -16.56
CA TYR A 327 4.85 3.85 -16.96
C TYR A 327 5.89 4.20 -15.89
N VAL A 328 5.88 3.58 -14.71
CA VAL A 328 6.84 3.93 -13.66
C VAL A 328 8.30 3.71 -14.08
N PRO A 329 8.67 2.66 -14.81
CA PRO A 329 10.02 2.53 -15.38
C PRO A 329 10.42 3.73 -16.27
N GLU A 330 9.48 4.22 -17.10
CA GLU A 330 9.72 5.40 -17.94
C GLU A 330 9.78 6.70 -17.11
N MET A 331 9.02 6.82 -16.03
CA MET A 331 9.13 7.94 -15.09
C MET A 331 10.53 7.99 -14.45
N ILE A 332 11.09 6.83 -14.07
CA ILE A 332 12.45 6.74 -13.50
C ILE A 332 13.47 7.25 -14.53
N ARG A 333 13.40 6.79 -15.78
CA ARG A 333 14.29 7.26 -16.86
C ARG A 333 14.10 8.76 -17.12
N PHE A 334 12.85 9.22 -17.17
CA PHE A 334 12.52 10.61 -17.52
C PHE A 334 12.94 11.61 -16.45
N TYR A 335 12.65 11.35 -15.17
CA TYR A 335 12.91 12.29 -14.10
C TYR A 335 14.28 12.13 -13.45
N LEU A 336 14.78 10.91 -13.36
CA LEU A 336 16.04 10.62 -12.66
C LEU A 336 17.22 10.38 -13.62
N GLY A 337 16.96 10.07 -14.91
CA GLY A 337 18.01 9.68 -15.85
C GLY A 337 18.67 8.35 -15.50
N GLU A 338 17.96 7.48 -14.79
CA GLU A 338 18.47 6.22 -14.28
C GLU A 338 17.72 5.03 -14.90
N GLU A 339 18.33 3.84 -14.90
CA GLU A 339 17.60 2.61 -15.18
C GLU A 339 16.86 2.09 -13.95
N PRO A 340 15.64 1.53 -14.12
CA PRO A 340 14.89 0.94 -13.03
C PRO A 340 15.66 -0.18 -12.33
N ILE A 341 15.71 -0.13 -11.01
CA ILE A 341 16.37 -1.17 -10.18
C ILE A 341 15.41 -2.34 -9.96
N LEU A 342 14.12 -2.07 -9.75
CA LEU A 342 13.08 -3.09 -9.57
C LEU A 342 12.24 -3.21 -10.84
N ASN A 343 11.97 -4.44 -11.22
CA ASN A 343 11.11 -4.74 -12.36
C ASN A 343 9.62 -4.57 -11.99
N ASN A 344 8.84 -4.13 -12.96
CA ASN A 344 7.38 -4.24 -12.89
C ASN A 344 6.93 -5.63 -13.32
N VAL A 345 5.83 -6.12 -12.78
CA VAL A 345 5.11 -7.24 -13.41
C VAL A 345 4.63 -6.79 -14.79
N PRO A 346 4.88 -7.59 -15.86
CA PRO A 346 4.38 -7.29 -17.19
C PRO A 346 2.87 -6.99 -17.15
N THR A 347 2.47 -5.89 -17.77
CA THR A 347 1.07 -5.42 -17.67
C THR A 347 0.58 -4.96 -19.03
N TRP A 348 -0.53 -5.54 -19.48
CA TRP A 348 -1.24 -5.16 -20.69
C TRP A 348 -2.33 -4.16 -20.34
N GLN A 349 -2.28 -2.99 -20.96
CA GLN A 349 -3.36 -2.01 -20.87
C GLN A 349 -4.43 -2.34 -21.90
N CYS A 350 -5.61 -2.77 -21.50
CA CYS A 350 -6.66 -3.22 -22.42
C CYS A 350 -7.22 -2.08 -23.30
N ARG A 351 -6.92 -0.82 -22.98
CA ARG A 351 -7.19 0.33 -23.84
C ARG A 351 -6.44 0.29 -25.18
N GLU A 352 -5.30 -0.40 -25.25
CA GLU A 352 -4.53 -0.58 -26.47
C GLU A 352 -5.10 -1.75 -27.26
N PRO A 353 -5.45 -1.56 -28.55
CA PRO A 353 -6.14 -2.60 -29.33
C PRO A 353 -5.40 -3.93 -29.41
N ASP A 354 -4.08 -3.89 -29.56
CA ASP A 354 -3.25 -5.10 -29.64
C ASP A 354 -3.17 -5.83 -28.29
N ALA A 355 -3.06 -5.06 -27.20
CA ALA A 355 -3.09 -5.61 -25.84
C ALA A 355 -4.46 -6.23 -25.53
N LEU A 356 -5.55 -5.58 -25.89
CA LEU A 356 -6.90 -6.13 -25.74
C LEU A 356 -7.08 -7.44 -26.51
N ALA A 357 -6.63 -7.48 -27.77
CA ALA A 357 -6.71 -8.69 -28.59
C ALA A 357 -5.95 -9.86 -27.92
N TYR A 358 -4.73 -9.59 -27.43
CA TYR A 358 -3.94 -10.58 -26.68
C TYR A 358 -4.67 -11.05 -25.43
N VAL A 359 -5.16 -10.14 -24.60
CA VAL A 359 -5.85 -10.45 -23.33
C VAL A 359 -7.11 -11.30 -23.59
N LEU A 360 -7.91 -10.97 -24.60
CA LEU A 360 -9.10 -11.73 -24.96
C LEU A 360 -8.78 -13.16 -25.43
N ALA A 361 -7.62 -13.36 -26.08
CA ALA A 361 -7.17 -14.67 -26.54
C ALA A 361 -6.62 -15.54 -25.38
N HIS A 362 -6.03 -14.94 -24.34
CA HIS A 362 -5.33 -15.62 -23.24
C HIS A 362 -6.01 -15.43 -21.88
N LEU A 363 -7.28 -15.08 -21.86
CA LEU A 363 -7.99 -14.69 -20.63
C LEU A 363 -7.94 -15.76 -19.52
N GLU A 364 -7.85 -17.04 -19.91
CA GLU A 364 -7.77 -18.18 -19.00
C GLU A 364 -6.40 -18.28 -18.26
N GLU A 365 -5.39 -17.56 -18.73
CA GLU A 365 -4.01 -17.58 -18.19
C GLU A 365 -3.68 -16.31 -17.40
N LEU A 366 -4.53 -15.29 -17.48
CA LEU A 366 -4.23 -13.96 -17.00
C LEU A 366 -5.04 -13.59 -15.76
N VAL A 367 -4.53 -12.61 -15.02
CA VAL A 367 -5.29 -11.88 -13.99
C VAL A 367 -5.70 -10.53 -14.58
N VAL A 368 -7.02 -10.29 -14.66
CA VAL A 368 -7.59 -9.01 -15.12
C VAL A 368 -8.04 -8.21 -13.92
N LYS A 369 -7.71 -6.91 -13.90
CA LYS A 369 -8.03 -6.00 -12.80
C LYS A 369 -8.66 -4.72 -13.32
N GLU A 370 -9.64 -4.18 -12.60
CA GLU A 370 -10.11 -2.81 -12.83
C GLU A 370 -9.03 -1.79 -12.47
N VAL A 371 -8.84 -0.74 -13.28
CA VAL A 371 -7.79 0.27 -13.09
C VAL A 371 -7.93 1.03 -11.77
N HIS A 372 -9.15 1.30 -11.33
CA HIS A 372 -9.47 2.00 -10.08
C HIS A 372 -9.87 1.06 -8.94
N GLY A 373 -9.91 -0.26 -9.18
CA GLY A 373 -10.32 -1.26 -8.21
C GLY A 373 -9.32 -1.41 -7.05
N ALA A 374 -9.84 -1.62 -5.84
CA ALA A 374 -9.07 -1.92 -4.64
C ALA A 374 -9.65 -3.13 -3.92
N GLY A 375 -8.87 -3.79 -3.04
CA GLY A 375 -9.36 -4.89 -2.20
C GLY A 375 -9.78 -6.16 -2.95
N GLY A 376 -9.33 -6.37 -4.19
CA GLY A 376 -9.66 -7.55 -4.98
C GLY A 376 -11.04 -7.54 -5.65
N TYR A 377 -11.81 -6.46 -5.51
CA TYR A 377 -13.09 -6.31 -6.21
C TYR A 377 -12.87 -6.03 -7.71
N GLY A 378 -13.76 -6.55 -8.56
CA GLY A 378 -13.66 -6.36 -10.01
C GLY A 378 -12.46 -7.08 -10.67
N MET A 379 -11.94 -8.13 -10.04
CA MET A 379 -10.80 -8.90 -10.51
C MET A 379 -11.24 -10.27 -11.05
N LEU A 380 -10.60 -10.72 -12.12
CA LEU A 380 -10.69 -12.07 -12.66
C LEU A 380 -9.34 -12.76 -12.51
N ILE A 381 -9.32 -13.95 -11.92
CA ILE A 381 -8.15 -14.84 -11.92
C ILE A 381 -8.47 -15.96 -12.92
N GLY A 382 -7.96 -15.80 -14.15
CA GLY A 382 -8.30 -16.69 -15.29
C GLY A 382 -8.18 -18.18 -14.99
N PRO A 383 -7.07 -18.67 -14.41
CA PRO A 383 -6.91 -20.09 -14.10
C PRO A 383 -7.93 -20.65 -13.10
N CYS A 384 -8.54 -19.80 -12.28
CA CYS A 384 -9.53 -20.20 -11.27
C CYS A 384 -10.97 -19.89 -11.69
N ALA A 385 -11.16 -19.22 -12.82
CA ALA A 385 -12.45 -18.69 -13.23
C ALA A 385 -13.34 -19.74 -13.90
N SER A 386 -14.63 -19.66 -13.64
CA SER A 386 -15.63 -20.44 -14.35
C SER A 386 -15.81 -19.95 -15.80
N ARG A 387 -16.37 -20.81 -16.66
CA ARG A 387 -16.67 -20.42 -18.05
C ARG A 387 -17.63 -19.23 -18.13
N GLU A 388 -18.54 -19.11 -17.19
CA GLU A 388 -19.50 -18.00 -17.11
C GLU A 388 -18.80 -16.69 -16.74
N GLU A 389 -17.87 -16.71 -15.79
CA GLU A 389 -17.05 -15.56 -15.42
C GLU A 389 -16.14 -15.11 -16.56
N LEU A 390 -15.49 -16.04 -17.25
CA LEU A 390 -14.69 -15.75 -18.44
C LEU A 390 -15.52 -15.09 -19.55
N ALA A 391 -16.72 -15.63 -19.82
CA ALA A 391 -17.63 -15.05 -20.81
C ALA A 391 -18.07 -13.63 -20.41
N ARG A 392 -18.43 -13.43 -19.14
CA ARG A 392 -18.81 -12.12 -18.59
C ARG A 392 -17.67 -11.10 -18.74
N PHE A 393 -16.43 -11.48 -18.36
CA PHE A 393 -15.30 -10.58 -18.48
C PHE A 393 -14.92 -10.27 -19.93
N ARG A 394 -15.08 -11.20 -20.87
CA ARG A 394 -14.92 -10.91 -22.31
C ARG A 394 -15.82 -9.79 -22.79
N GLU A 395 -17.08 -9.79 -22.34
CA GLU A 395 -18.02 -8.71 -22.72
C GLU A 395 -17.70 -7.39 -21.99
N LEU A 396 -17.27 -7.43 -20.73
CA LEU A 396 -16.85 -6.23 -19.98
C LEU A 396 -15.61 -5.57 -20.63
N LEU A 397 -14.61 -6.36 -21.00
CA LEU A 397 -13.39 -5.89 -21.67
C LEU A 397 -13.68 -5.24 -23.02
N LYS A 398 -14.58 -5.82 -23.83
CA LYS A 398 -15.01 -5.23 -25.11
C LYS A 398 -15.81 -3.95 -24.91
N ALA A 399 -16.65 -3.88 -23.88
CA ALA A 399 -17.52 -2.73 -23.62
C ALA A 399 -16.78 -1.53 -23.05
N ARG A 400 -15.76 -1.76 -22.19
CA ARG A 400 -15.01 -0.71 -21.50
C ARG A 400 -13.52 -1.09 -21.36
N PRO A 401 -12.78 -1.19 -22.45
CA PRO A 401 -11.37 -1.62 -22.40
C PRO A 401 -10.49 -0.69 -21.57
N ASP A 402 -10.79 0.62 -21.54
CA ASP A 402 -10.03 1.61 -20.78
C ASP A 402 -10.05 1.37 -19.25
N ASN A 403 -11.04 0.60 -18.77
CA ASN A 403 -11.23 0.35 -17.35
C ASN A 403 -10.44 -0.87 -16.84
N TYR A 404 -9.65 -1.55 -17.69
CA TYR A 404 -9.00 -2.80 -17.34
C TYR A 404 -7.54 -2.85 -17.73
N ILE A 405 -6.77 -3.51 -16.87
CA ILE A 405 -5.44 -4.03 -17.16
C ILE A 405 -5.43 -5.54 -17.01
N ALA A 406 -4.45 -6.21 -17.61
CA ALA A 406 -4.18 -7.62 -17.38
C ALA A 406 -2.70 -7.85 -17.05
N GLN A 407 -2.45 -8.86 -16.24
CA GLN A 407 -1.13 -9.31 -15.82
C GLN A 407 -1.04 -10.83 -15.95
N PRO A 408 0.15 -11.42 -16.12
CA PRO A 408 0.30 -12.86 -16.08
C PRO A 408 -0.07 -13.40 -14.70
N THR A 409 -0.60 -14.61 -14.65
CA THR A 409 -0.68 -15.32 -13.37
C THR A 409 0.72 -15.70 -12.92
N LEU A 410 1.12 -15.20 -11.75
CA LEU A 410 2.47 -15.38 -11.23
C LEU A 410 2.54 -16.60 -10.31
N SER A 411 3.63 -17.35 -10.41
CA SER A 411 3.97 -18.40 -9.46
C SER A 411 4.74 -17.77 -8.31
N LEU A 412 4.00 -17.39 -7.24
CA LEU A 412 4.61 -16.75 -6.07
C LEU A 412 5.55 -17.71 -5.35
N SER A 413 6.60 -17.16 -4.74
CA SER A 413 7.51 -17.94 -3.89
C SER A 413 6.79 -18.53 -2.68
N THR A 414 7.28 -19.66 -2.21
CA THR A 414 6.73 -20.43 -1.08
C THR A 414 7.77 -20.68 0.00
#